data_3905149522c85e29d737d2a2d45e5d85
#
_entry.id   3905149522c85e29d737d2a2d45e5d85
#
_cell.length_a   1.000
_cell.length_b   1.000
_cell.length_c   1.000
_cell.angle_alpha   90.00
_cell.angle_beta   90.00
_cell.angle_gamma   90.00
#
_symmetry.space_group_name_H-M   'P 1'
#
loop_
_entity.id
_entity.type
_entity.pdbx_description
1 polymer ?
#
loop_
_entity_poly.entity_id
_entity_poly.type
_entity_poly.pdbx_seq_one_letter_code
_entity_poly.pdbx_strand_id
1 'polypeptide(L)'
;MVANHLPGCKDLPQLSRSAFSEAAYDGVGFGLGFATTTAVHKTMVAGNNGDYFWGGAASTFFWIDPVEEMTVLFLTQLIPSSTWPVRRQLRSLVYSSVI
;
A
#
# COMPACT_ATOMS: atom_id res chain seq x y z
N MET A 1 9.00 0.53 -13.28
CA MET A 1 8.23 -0.49 -12.56
C MET A 1 7.35 0.10 -11.47
N VAL A 2 7.80 1.11 -10.78
CA VAL A 2 7.09 1.63 -9.59
C VAL A 2 6.16 2.83 -9.87
N ALA A 3 6.17 3.36 -11.08
CA ALA A 3 5.18 4.38 -11.48
C ALA A 3 3.83 3.73 -11.78
N ASN A 4 2.75 4.50 -11.61
CA ASN A 4 1.41 4.00 -11.92
C ASN A 4 1.25 3.79 -13.43
N HIS A 5 0.98 2.55 -13.81
CA HIS A 5 0.75 2.14 -15.21
C HIS A 5 -0.73 1.87 -15.52
N LEU A 6 -1.63 2.13 -14.60
CA LEU A 6 -3.05 1.97 -14.87
C LEU A 6 -3.53 3.00 -15.90
N PRO A 7 -4.43 2.62 -16.83
CA PRO A 7 -4.92 3.53 -17.87
C PRO A 7 -5.51 4.80 -17.29
N GLY A 8 -5.13 5.96 -17.86
CA GLY A 8 -5.63 7.27 -17.43
C GLY A 8 -5.12 7.70 -16.05
N CYS A 9 -4.03 7.13 -15.56
CA CYS A 9 -3.47 7.39 -14.23
C CYS A 9 -4.48 7.18 -13.10
N LYS A 10 -5.43 6.26 -13.29
CA LYS A 10 -6.46 5.94 -12.29
C LYS A 10 -5.87 5.15 -11.13
N ASP A 11 -6.56 5.20 -9.98
CA ASP A 11 -6.27 4.31 -8.87
C ASP A 11 -7.03 2.97 -9.03
N LEU A 12 -6.72 2.00 -8.17
CA LEU A 12 -7.32 0.67 -8.24
C LEU A 12 -8.85 0.69 -8.15
N PRO A 13 -9.49 1.44 -7.22
CA PRO A 13 -10.93 1.46 -7.13
C PRO A 13 -11.63 2.00 -8.38
N GLN A 14 -10.98 2.88 -9.13
CA GLN A 14 -11.54 3.45 -10.35
C GLN A 14 -11.58 2.45 -11.51
N LEU A 15 -10.74 1.44 -11.49
CA LEU A 15 -10.64 0.44 -12.56
C LEU A 15 -11.24 -0.92 -12.19
N SER A 16 -11.38 -1.21 -10.91
CA SER A 16 -11.84 -2.50 -10.44
C SER A 16 -13.21 -2.39 -9.77
N ARG A 17 -14.05 -3.40 -9.99
CA ARG A 17 -15.35 -3.54 -9.32
C ARG A 17 -15.38 -4.74 -8.37
N SER A 18 -14.23 -5.32 -8.07
CA SER A 18 -14.10 -6.52 -7.26
C SER A 18 -13.12 -6.29 -6.10
N ALA A 19 -12.24 -7.23 -5.83
CA ALA A 19 -11.34 -7.21 -4.67
C ALA A 19 -10.49 -5.94 -4.52
N PHE A 20 -10.21 -5.24 -5.61
CA PHE A 20 -9.36 -4.02 -5.60
C PHE A 20 -10.18 -2.72 -5.61
N SER A 21 -11.49 -2.79 -5.50
CA SER A 21 -12.37 -1.61 -5.48
C SER A 21 -12.74 -1.16 -4.07
N GLU A 22 -12.16 -1.76 -3.05
CA GLU A 22 -12.41 -1.38 -1.67
C GLU A 22 -11.78 -0.02 -1.34
N ALA A 23 -12.38 0.70 -0.38
CA ALA A 23 -11.91 2.01 0.06
C ALA A 23 -10.44 2.02 0.52
N ALA A 24 -9.95 0.87 0.97
CA ALA A 24 -8.56 0.70 1.42
C ALA A 24 -7.54 0.95 0.31
N TYR A 25 -7.96 0.93 -0.95
CA TYR A 25 -7.09 1.15 -2.11
C TYR A 25 -7.27 2.52 -2.76
N ASP A 26 -8.05 3.42 -2.17
CA ASP A 26 -8.17 4.78 -2.66
C ASP A 26 -6.79 5.46 -2.67
N GLY A 27 -6.45 6.10 -3.78
CA GLY A 27 -5.16 6.74 -3.95
C GLY A 27 -4.01 5.79 -4.24
N VAL A 28 -4.31 4.54 -4.58
CA VAL A 28 -3.31 3.50 -4.90
C VAL A 28 -3.46 3.08 -6.35
N GLY A 29 -2.37 3.20 -7.11
CA GLY A 29 -2.27 2.67 -8.47
C GLY A 29 -1.49 1.36 -8.50
N PHE A 30 -1.10 0.94 -9.68
CA PHE A 30 -0.30 -0.27 -9.85
C PHE A 30 0.75 -0.09 -10.94
N GLY A 31 1.99 -0.45 -10.62
CA GLY A 31 3.10 -0.44 -11.57
C GLY A 31 3.23 -1.77 -12.29
N LEU A 32 4.45 -2.15 -12.60
CA LEU A 32 4.76 -3.43 -13.23
C LEU A 32 5.26 -4.41 -12.15
N GLY A 33 4.39 -4.78 -11.21
CA GLY A 33 4.70 -5.74 -10.16
C GLY A 33 4.42 -5.28 -8.73
N PHE A 34 4.14 -3.98 -8.53
CA PHE A 34 3.86 -3.42 -7.19
C PHE A 34 2.68 -2.47 -7.25
N ALA A 35 1.90 -2.44 -6.17
CA ALA A 35 0.99 -1.32 -5.92
C ALA A 35 1.83 -0.08 -5.54
N THR A 36 1.38 1.09 -5.95
CA THR A 36 2.08 2.35 -5.68
C THR A 36 1.11 3.40 -5.17
N THR A 37 1.53 4.16 -4.17
CA THR A 37 0.75 5.27 -3.65
C THR A 37 0.84 6.45 -4.61
N THR A 38 -0.28 6.83 -5.21
CA THR A 38 -0.35 7.97 -6.14
C THR A 38 -0.90 9.23 -5.47
N ALA A 39 -1.74 9.06 -4.46
CA ALA A 39 -2.36 10.16 -3.73
C ALA A 39 -2.47 9.79 -2.26
N VAL A 40 -1.40 10.03 -1.50
CA VAL A 40 -1.31 9.61 -0.09
C VAL A 40 -2.44 10.17 0.77
N HIS A 41 -2.93 11.38 0.45
CA HIS A 41 -4.04 11.99 1.18
C HIS A 41 -5.35 11.19 1.07
N LYS A 42 -5.52 10.42 -0.01
CA LYS A 42 -6.71 9.57 -0.20
C LYS A 42 -6.61 8.25 0.53
N THR A 43 -5.40 7.78 0.81
CA THR A 43 -5.21 6.49 1.46
C THR A 43 -5.63 6.50 2.94
N MET A 44 -5.66 7.67 3.55
CA MET A 44 -5.93 7.85 4.98
C MET A 44 -4.95 7.09 5.87
N VAL A 45 -3.75 6.83 5.37
CA VAL A 45 -2.69 6.08 6.06
C VAL A 45 -1.38 6.83 5.88
N ALA A 46 -0.50 6.74 6.86
CA ALA A 46 0.82 7.34 6.79
C ALA A 46 1.63 6.75 5.62
N GLY A 47 2.39 7.59 4.97
CA GLY A 47 3.23 7.22 3.83
C GLY A 47 3.58 8.42 3.00
N ASN A 48 4.18 8.18 1.85
CA ASN A 48 4.54 9.21 0.88
C ASN A 48 4.06 8.82 -0.52
N ASN A 49 3.78 9.81 -1.35
CA ASN A 49 3.53 9.54 -2.76
C ASN A 49 4.75 8.87 -3.37
N GLY A 50 4.53 7.81 -4.13
CA GLY A 50 5.60 7.05 -4.74
C GLY A 50 6.11 5.87 -3.91
N ASP A 51 5.64 5.70 -2.68
CA ASP A 51 5.93 4.44 -1.99
C ASP A 51 5.25 3.29 -2.73
N TYR A 52 5.85 2.12 -2.67
CA TYR A 52 5.32 0.96 -3.36
C TYR A 52 5.39 -0.27 -2.46
N PHE A 53 4.41 -1.17 -2.64
CA PHE A 53 4.17 -2.22 -1.68
C PHE A 53 3.44 -3.40 -2.31
N TRP A 54 3.41 -4.49 -1.58
CA TRP A 54 2.48 -5.60 -1.79
C TRP A 54 2.33 -6.39 -0.50
N GLY A 55 1.41 -7.37 -0.52
CA GLY A 55 1.19 -8.23 0.63
C GLY A 55 0.66 -9.59 0.23
N GLY A 56 0.67 -10.52 1.16
CA GLY A 56 0.22 -11.89 0.97
C GLY A 56 -1.03 -12.22 1.78
N ALA A 57 -1.65 -13.36 1.46
CA ALA A 57 -2.86 -13.84 2.11
C ALA A 57 -2.65 -14.18 3.60
N ALA A 58 -1.44 -14.53 3.97
CA ALA A 58 -1.07 -14.85 5.36
C ALA A 58 -0.65 -13.62 6.17
N SER A 59 -1.05 -12.42 5.74
CA SER A 59 -0.81 -11.13 6.38
C SER A 59 0.64 -10.63 6.29
N THR A 60 1.49 -11.28 5.53
CA THR A 60 2.80 -10.74 5.20
C THR A 60 2.64 -9.44 4.43
N PHE A 61 3.55 -8.51 4.65
CA PHE A 61 3.46 -7.19 4.04
C PHE A 61 4.83 -6.54 3.96
N PHE A 62 5.04 -5.79 2.89
CA PHE A 62 6.23 -4.94 2.79
C PHE A 62 5.87 -3.64 2.07
N TRP A 63 6.63 -2.60 2.36
CA TRP A 63 6.64 -1.41 1.52
C TRP A 63 8.04 -0.82 1.46
N ILE A 64 8.28 -0.09 0.40
CA ILE A 64 9.52 0.63 0.15
C ILE A 64 9.15 2.08 -0.09
N ASP A 65 9.76 2.96 0.68
CA ASP A 65 9.52 4.41 0.59
C ASP A 65 10.80 5.09 0.10
N PRO A 66 10.83 5.51 -1.18
CA PRO A 66 12.00 6.19 -1.72
C PRO A 66 12.24 7.58 -1.12
N VAL A 67 11.20 8.24 -0.63
CA VAL A 67 11.33 9.58 -0.03
C VAL A 67 12.08 9.50 1.29
N GLU A 68 11.73 8.51 2.12
CA GLU A 68 12.39 8.29 3.41
C GLU A 68 13.60 7.35 3.31
N GLU A 69 13.87 6.81 2.11
CA GLU A 69 14.92 5.81 1.88
C GLU A 69 14.78 4.62 2.82
N MET A 70 13.55 4.12 2.96
CA MET A 70 13.19 3.13 3.97
C MET A 70 12.52 1.92 3.33
N THR A 71 12.88 0.74 3.83
CA THR A 71 12.20 -0.52 3.52
C THR A 71 11.67 -1.12 4.81
N VAL A 72 10.41 -1.53 4.78
CA VAL A 72 9.78 -2.21 5.91
C VAL A 72 9.25 -3.56 5.47
N LEU A 73 9.55 -4.58 6.24
CA LEU A 73 9.15 -5.95 5.97
C LEU A 73 8.49 -6.53 7.22
N PHE A 74 7.27 -7.01 7.08
CA PHE A 74 6.51 -7.63 8.16
C PHE A 74 6.16 -9.06 7.78
N LEU A 75 6.69 -10.01 8.53
CA LEU A 75 6.50 -11.45 8.31
C LEU A 75 5.66 -12.05 9.43
N THR A 76 4.59 -12.71 9.06
CA THR A 76 3.66 -13.33 10.00
C THR A 76 2.87 -14.46 9.33
N GLN A 77 2.07 -15.15 10.12
CA GLN A 77 1.20 -16.24 9.66
C GLN A 77 -0.21 -16.01 10.23
N LEU A 78 -1.00 -15.19 9.56
CA LEU A 78 -2.39 -14.91 9.96
C LEU A 78 -3.29 -14.91 8.73
N ILE A 79 -4.23 -15.82 8.65
CA ILE A 79 -5.19 -15.95 7.56
C ILE A 79 -6.60 -15.80 8.13
N PRO A 80 -7.48 -14.99 7.50
CA PRO A 80 -7.23 -14.12 6.36
C PRO A 80 -6.49 -12.83 6.74
N SER A 81 -5.89 -12.17 5.75
CA SER A 81 -5.09 -10.96 5.97
C SER A 81 -5.89 -9.76 6.49
N SER A 82 -7.21 -9.78 6.32
CA SER A 82 -8.10 -8.73 6.79
C SER A 82 -8.60 -8.94 8.23
N THR A 83 -8.17 -10.00 8.93
CA THR A 83 -8.60 -10.30 10.31
C THR A 83 -8.29 -9.16 11.26
N TRP A 84 -7.10 -8.57 11.14
CA TRP A 84 -6.67 -7.42 11.92
C TRP A 84 -6.10 -6.35 10.99
N PRO A 85 -6.34 -5.05 11.23
CA PRO A 85 -5.80 -3.97 10.37
C PRO A 85 -4.30 -3.71 10.65
N VAL A 86 -3.49 -4.75 10.69
CA VAL A 86 -2.08 -4.71 11.08
C VAL A 86 -1.27 -3.81 10.15
N ARG A 87 -1.55 -3.88 8.85
CA ARG A 87 -0.81 -3.12 7.83
C ARG A 87 -0.93 -1.62 8.02
N ARG A 88 -2.15 -1.15 8.32
CA ARG A 88 -2.39 0.27 8.55
C ARG A 88 -1.78 0.72 9.89
N GLN A 89 -1.94 -0.08 10.93
CA GLN A 89 -1.37 0.19 12.24
C GLN A 89 0.15 0.23 12.19
N LEU A 90 0.76 -0.72 11.48
CA LEU A 90 2.21 -0.79 11.34
C LEU A 90 2.76 0.44 10.63
N ARG A 91 2.10 0.91 9.57
CA ARG A 91 2.49 2.14 8.88
C ARG A 91 2.49 3.34 9.84
N SER A 92 1.45 3.50 10.61
CA SER A 92 1.34 4.60 11.58
C SER A 92 2.47 4.55 12.61
N LEU A 93 2.78 3.38 13.13
CA LEU A 93 3.86 3.20 14.11
C LEU A 93 5.23 3.48 13.51
N VAL A 94 5.50 2.97 12.32
CA VAL A 94 6.80 3.15 11.66
C VAL A 94 7.03 4.62 11.31
N TYR A 95 6.06 5.28 10.67
CA TYR A 95 6.24 6.68 10.29
C TYR A 95 6.30 7.62 11.49
N SER A 96 5.66 7.29 12.58
CA SER A 96 5.79 8.07 13.82
C SER A 96 7.17 7.92 14.46
N SER A 97 7.93 6.92 14.09
CA SER A 97 9.30 6.67 14.57
C SER A 97 10.39 7.32 13.69
N VAL A 98 10.04 7.81 12.51
CA VAL A 98 10.97 8.45 11.59
C VAL A 98 11.23 9.88 12.06
N ILE A 99 12.52 10.23 12.16
CA ILE A 99 12.96 11.54 12.64
C ILE A 99 13.28 12.47 11.48
#